data_95619b3f01c4c68164c005eae1694b27
#
_entry.id   95619b3f01c4c68164c005eae1694b27
#
_cell.length_a   1.000
_cell.length_b   1.000
_cell.length_c   1.000
_cell.angle_alpha   90.00
_cell.angle_beta   90.00
_cell.angle_gamma   90.00
#
_symmetry.space_group_name_H-M   'P 1'
#
loop_
_entity.id
_entity.type
_entity.pdbx_description
1 polymer ?
#
loop_
_entity_poly.entity_id
_entity_poly.type
_entity_poly.pdbx_seq_one_letter_code
_entity_poly.pdbx_strand_id
1 'polypeptide(L)'
;MCGRFVISSKNPFDLEYTPSYNVTPSQLIPIKTKHRSKLIKWSYSPLWKKDMNLINCRSESMKEKPSFKEAKRCIIFHDGWYEWQRKGKEKIPFYHSSKSKNFAGL
;
A
#
# COMPACT_ATOMS: atom_id res chain seq x y z
N MET A 1 10.19 6.11 -0.44
CA MET A 1 9.07 5.32 0.13
C MET A 1 7.77 5.75 -0.53
N CYS A 2 6.93 4.80 -0.84
CA CYS A 2 5.71 5.00 -1.61
C CYS A 2 4.60 5.67 -0.78
N GLY A 3 4.01 6.74 -1.30
CA GLY A 3 2.87 7.42 -0.69
C GLY A 3 1.62 7.39 -1.57
N ARG A 4 1.73 6.87 -2.78
CA ARG A 4 0.63 6.75 -3.76
C ARG A 4 0.89 5.59 -4.69
N PHE A 5 -0.17 4.86 -5.04
CA PHE A 5 -0.06 3.75 -5.99
C PHE A 5 -1.32 3.60 -6.84
N VAL A 6 -1.30 2.64 -7.75
CA VAL A 6 -2.36 2.45 -8.75
C VAL A 6 -2.92 1.04 -8.66
N ILE A 7 -4.24 0.94 -8.68
CA ILE A 7 -4.97 -0.32 -8.83
C ILE A 7 -5.94 -0.14 -9.99
N SER A 8 -5.58 -0.65 -11.16
CA SER A 8 -6.39 -0.50 -12.38
C SER A 8 -7.37 -1.66 -12.59
N SER A 9 -7.24 -2.75 -11.86
CA SER A 9 -8.12 -3.91 -11.98
C SER A 9 -9.50 -3.65 -11.38
N LYS A 10 -10.54 -4.16 -12.04
CA LYS A 10 -11.91 -4.15 -11.52
C LYS A 10 -12.18 -5.31 -10.56
N ASN A 11 -11.36 -6.37 -10.62
CA ASN A 11 -11.55 -7.58 -9.83
C ASN A 11 -10.24 -8.06 -9.18
N PRO A 12 -9.54 -7.20 -8.44
CA PRO A 12 -8.30 -7.62 -7.78
C PRO A 12 -8.61 -8.68 -6.72
N PHE A 13 -7.91 -9.82 -6.78
CA PHE A 13 -8.14 -10.97 -5.89
C PHE A 13 -9.61 -11.43 -5.88
N ASP A 14 -10.31 -11.35 -7.02
CA ASP A 14 -11.73 -11.67 -7.19
C ASP A 14 -12.68 -10.81 -6.35
N LEU A 15 -12.23 -9.67 -5.86
CA LEU A 15 -13.06 -8.67 -5.20
C LEU A 15 -13.56 -7.64 -6.20
N GLU A 16 -14.82 -7.23 -6.07
CA GLU A 16 -15.33 -6.10 -6.83
C GLU A 16 -14.67 -4.81 -6.35
N TYR A 17 -14.07 -4.06 -7.29
CA TYR A 17 -13.31 -2.86 -6.95
C TYR A 17 -13.45 -1.80 -8.03
N THR A 18 -13.64 -0.55 -7.62
CA THR A 18 -13.60 0.58 -8.54
C THR A 18 -12.14 0.98 -8.75
N PRO A 19 -11.59 0.85 -9.99
CA PRO A 19 -10.20 1.19 -10.25
C PRO A 19 -9.83 2.58 -9.75
N SER A 20 -8.63 2.70 -9.18
CA SER A 20 -8.09 3.96 -8.70
C SER A 20 -6.67 4.14 -9.24
N TYR A 21 -6.44 5.22 -9.93
CA TYR A 21 -5.12 5.56 -10.49
C TYR A 21 -4.31 6.46 -9.56
N ASN A 22 -4.83 6.74 -8.38
CA ASN A 22 -4.17 7.55 -7.38
C ASN A 22 -4.68 7.14 -5.99
N VAL A 23 -4.28 5.94 -5.56
CA VAL A 23 -4.67 5.43 -4.25
C VAL A 23 -3.91 6.20 -3.18
N THR A 24 -4.66 6.80 -2.25
CA THR A 24 -4.13 7.59 -1.14
C THR A 24 -4.25 6.85 0.18
N PRO A 25 -3.45 7.20 1.19
CA PRO A 25 -3.65 6.67 2.54
C PRO A 25 -5.10 6.87 3.01
N SER A 26 -5.60 5.93 3.79
CA SER A 26 -6.96 5.86 4.31
C SER A 26 -8.02 5.39 3.31
N GLN A 27 -7.69 5.24 2.05
CA GLN A 27 -8.58 4.65 1.05
C GLN A 27 -8.70 3.14 1.24
N LEU A 28 -9.86 2.56 0.91
CA LEU A 28 -10.02 1.10 0.92
C LEU A 28 -9.22 0.48 -0.22
N ILE A 29 -8.51 -0.58 0.10
CA ILE A 29 -7.68 -1.32 -0.86
C ILE A 29 -7.92 -2.81 -0.75
N PRO A 30 -7.81 -3.56 -1.86
CA PRO A 30 -7.93 -5.01 -1.84
C PRO A 30 -6.64 -5.64 -1.32
N ILE A 31 -6.80 -6.57 -0.40
CA ILE A 31 -5.69 -7.36 0.12
C ILE A 31 -6.04 -8.83 0.12
N LYS A 32 -5.01 -9.65 0.14
CA LYS A 32 -5.14 -11.09 0.32
C LYS A 32 -4.35 -11.53 1.54
N THR A 33 -5.01 -12.26 2.42
CA THR A 33 -4.38 -12.90 3.58
C THR A 33 -4.25 -14.39 3.32
N LYS A 34 -3.67 -15.11 4.28
CA LYS A 34 -3.61 -16.57 4.25
C LYS A 34 -4.99 -17.21 4.13
N HIS A 35 -6.02 -16.56 4.64
CA HIS A 35 -7.37 -17.14 4.74
C HIS A 35 -8.36 -16.61 3.74
N ARG A 36 -8.28 -15.35 3.34
CA ARG A 36 -9.27 -14.72 2.46
C ARG A 36 -8.77 -13.43 1.83
N SER A 37 -9.48 -12.97 0.80
CA SER A 37 -9.34 -11.64 0.23
C SER A 37 -10.38 -10.71 0.85
N LYS A 38 -10.03 -9.45 1.06
CA LYS A 38 -10.95 -8.45 1.61
C LYS A 38 -10.48 -7.02 1.29
N LEU A 39 -11.39 -6.07 1.46
CA LEU A 39 -11.05 -4.64 1.38
C LEU A 39 -10.70 -4.14 2.78
N ILE A 40 -9.60 -3.42 2.88
CA ILE A 40 -9.19 -2.77 4.13
C ILE A 40 -8.73 -1.35 3.87
N LYS A 41 -8.77 -0.54 4.89
CA LYS A 41 -8.22 0.81 4.84
C LYS A 41 -6.71 0.77 4.76
N TRP A 42 -6.11 1.49 3.80
CA TRP A 42 -4.66 1.59 3.70
C TRP A 42 -4.11 2.55 4.75
N SER A 43 -3.68 2.02 5.82
CA SER A 43 -2.82 2.57 6.86
C SER A 43 -2.83 1.58 8.02
N TYR A 44 -1.77 1.58 8.78
CA TYR A 44 -1.67 0.71 9.96
C TYR A 44 -1.62 1.55 11.23
N SER A 45 -2.44 1.18 12.19
CA SER A 45 -2.45 1.79 13.51
C SER A 45 -2.32 0.67 14.55
N PRO A 46 -1.27 0.67 15.37
CA PRO A 46 -1.15 -0.33 16.43
C PRO A 46 -2.26 -0.16 17.49
N LEU A 47 -2.64 -1.25 18.15
CA LEU A 47 -3.73 -1.24 19.12
C LEU A 47 -3.50 -0.25 20.27
N TRP A 48 -2.26 -0.04 20.68
CA TRP A 48 -1.90 0.87 21.76
C TRP A 48 -1.86 2.35 21.33
N LYS A 49 -1.95 2.64 20.04
CA LYS A 49 -1.99 4.02 19.52
C LYS A 49 -2.79 4.08 18.22
N LYS A 50 -4.11 4.14 18.35
CA LYS A 50 -5.06 4.07 17.22
C LYS A 50 -5.06 5.27 16.29
N ASP A 51 -4.51 6.41 16.71
CA ASP A 51 -4.39 7.61 15.90
C ASP A 51 -3.09 7.65 15.06
N MET A 52 -2.22 6.67 15.22
CA MET A 52 -1.01 6.55 14.42
C MET A 52 -1.36 5.94 13.06
N ASN A 53 -1.09 6.67 11.99
CA ASN A 53 -1.38 6.22 10.62
C ASN A 53 -0.08 5.94 9.87
N LEU A 54 0.40 4.71 10.00
CA LEU A 54 1.63 4.27 9.35
C LEU A 54 1.32 3.70 7.97
N ILE A 55 1.98 4.22 6.94
CA ILE A 55 1.77 3.79 5.55
C ILE A 55 2.98 3.09 4.96
N ASN A 56 4.12 3.13 5.63
CA ASN A 56 5.37 2.50 5.18
C ASN A 56 6.05 1.77 6.33
N CYS A 57 6.72 0.69 5.99
CA CYS A 57 7.50 -0.09 6.94
C CYS A 57 8.75 -0.64 6.24
N ARG A 58 9.92 -0.26 6.74
CA ARG A 58 11.19 -0.79 6.21
C ARG A 58 11.39 -2.21 6.70
N SER A 59 11.66 -3.12 5.76
CA SER A 59 11.85 -4.54 6.09
C SER A 59 13.01 -4.78 7.05
N GLU A 60 14.07 -3.97 6.97
CA GLU A 60 15.28 -4.09 7.79
C GLU A 60 15.01 -3.88 9.28
N SER A 61 14.05 -3.02 9.62
CA SER A 61 13.76 -2.65 11.00
C SER A 61 12.37 -3.06 11.46
N MET A 62 11.59 -3.72 10.61
CA MET A 62 10.21 -4.08 10.89
C MET A 62 10.03 -4.88 12.17
N LYS A 63 10.90 -5.87 12.39
CA LYS A 63 10.83 -6.75 13.57
C LYS A 63 11.19 -6.05 14.87
N GLU A 64 11.99 -4.99 14.79
CA GLU A 64 12.50 -4.26 15.96
C GLU A 64 11.57 -3.14 16.41
N LYS A 65 10.71 -2.64 15.52
CA LYS A 65 9.81 -1.54 15.83
C LYS A 65 8.60 -2.01 16.62
N PRO A 66 8.34 -1.43 17.81
CA PRO A 66 7.16 -1.79 18.60
C PRO A 66 5.84 -1.61 17.85
N SER A 67 5.78 -0.63 16.94
CA SER A 67 4.58 -0.33 16.16
C SER A 67 4.11 -1.52 15.30
N PHE A 68 5.04 -2.34 14.80
CA PHE A 68 4.72 -3.46 13.91
C PHE A 68 4.80 -4.83 14.55
N LYS A 69 5.02 -4.89 15.87
CA LYS A 69 5.23 -6.15 16.59
C LYS A 69 4.06 -7.11 16.45
N GLU A 70 2.83 -6.59 16.42
CA GLU A 70 1.62 -7.40 16.30
C GLU A 70 0.97 -7.33 14.92
N ALA A 71 1.63 -6.68 13.96
CA ALA A 71 1.12 -6.58 12.60
C ALA A 71 1.14 -7.94 11.90
N LYS A 72 0.07 -8.22 11.16
CA LYS A 72 -0.05 -9.43 10.35
C LYS A 72 0.29 -9.10 8.90
N ARG A 73 0.81 -10.08 8.18
CA ARG A 73 1.18 -9.93 6.78
C ARG A 73 -0.01 -10.12 5.85
N CYS A 74 -0.02 -9.36 4.77
CA CYS A 74 -0.96 -9.52 3.68
C CYS A 74 -0.27 -9.18 2.36
N ILE A 75 -0.92 -9.52 1.25
CA ILE A 75 -0.48 -9.14 -0.08
C ILE A 75 -1.40 -8.01 -0.55
N ILE A 76 -0.80 -6.92 -1.01
CA ILE A 76 -1.52 -5.77 -1.57
C ILE A 76 -1.42 -5.86 -3.09
N PHE A 77 -2.57 -5.87 -3.77
CA PHE A 77 -2.62 -5.82 -5.23
C PHE A 77 -2.37 -4.40 -5.72
N HIS A 78 -1.44 -4.22 -6.67
CA HIS A 78 -1.22 -2.94 -7.32
C HIS A 78 -0.49 -3.10 -8.66
N ASP A 79 -0.64 -2.13 -9.54
CA ASP A 79 -0.03 -2.12 -10.86
C ASP A 79 1.25 -1.30 -10.92
N GLY A 80 1.39 -0.32 -10.05
CA GLY A 80 2.54 0.55 -9.99
C GLY A 80 2.40 1.57 -8.89
N TRP A 81 3.41 2.38 -8.72
CA TRP A 81 3.44 3.40 -7.66
C TRP A 81 4.11 4.66 -8.12
N TYR A 82 3.90 5.76 -7.39
CA TYR A 82 4.51 7.06 -7.65
C TYR A 82 5.60 7.35 -6.63
N GLU A 83 6.74 7.86 -7.12
CA GLU A 83 7.77 8.48 -6.30
C GLU A 83 7.99 9.90 -6.80
N TRP A 84 8.28 10.82 -5.88
CA TRP A 84 8.49 12.22 -6.22
C TRP A 84 9.96 12.58 -6.15
N GLN A 85 10.47 13.21 -7.20
CA GLN A 85 11.78 13.82 -7.20
C GLN A 85 11.63 15.29 -6.82
N ARG A 86 12.38 15.74 -5.81
CA ARG A 86 12.42 17.14 -5.47
C ARG A 86 13.45 17.84 -6.34
N LYS A 87 13.03 18.88 -7.06
CA LYS A 87 13.89 19.72 -7.92
C LYS A 87 13.62 21.18 -7.59
N GLY A 88 14.49 21.78 -6.72
CA GLY A 88 14.25 23.11 -6.19
C GLY A 88 12.99 23.15 -5.33
N LYS A 89 12.03 24.03 -5.65
CA LYS A 89 10.73 24.13 -5.00
C LYS A 89 9.69 23.18 -5.58
N GLU A 90 10.00 22.50 -6.69
CA GLU A 90 9.08 21.63 -7.37
C GLU A 90 9.23 20.17 -6.93
N LYS A 91 8.12 19.44 -6.92
CA LYS A 91 8.08 17.97 -6.76
C LYS A 91 7.56 17.38 -8.05
N ILE A 92 8.38 16.54 -8.70
CA ILE A 92 8.04 15.91 -9.96
C ILE A 92 7.68 14.45 -9.68
N PRO A 93 6.43 14.01 -9.98
CA PRO A 93 6.05 12.61 -9.79
C PRO A 93 6.59 11.74 -10.92
N PHE A 94 7.07 10.55 -10.55
CA PHE A 94 7.47 9.52 -11.49
C PHE A 94 6.66 8.26 -11.21
N TYR A 95 6.05 7.71 -12.26
CA TYR A 95 5.31 6.47 -12.16
C TYR A 95 6.25 5.28 -12.43
N HIS A 96 6.26 4.34 -11.49
CA HIS A 96 7.04 3.12 -11.57
C HIS A 96 6.12 1.93 -11.77
N SER A 97 6.44 1.08 -12.73
CA SER A 97 5.69 -0.14 -13.00
C SER A 97 6.61 -1.28 -13.41
N SER A 98 6.09 -2.49 -13.33
CA SER A 98 6.77 -3.69 -13.83
C SER A 98 6.28 -4.01 -15.25
N LYS A 99 7.11 -4.70 -16.04
CA LYS A 99 6.71 -5.20 -17.36
C LYS A 99 5.56 -6.22 -17.26
N SER A 100 5.45 -6.93 -16.16
CA SER A 100 4.36 -7.88 -15.92
C SER A 100 3.03 -7.22 -15.56
N LYS A 101 3.00 -5.92 -15.36
CA LYS A 101 1.85 -5.05 -15.08
C LYS A 101 1.14 -5.29 -13.75
N ASN A 102 1.02 -6.53 -13.31
CA ASN A 102 0.30 -6.85 -12.07
C ASN A 102 1.24 -7.52 -11.09
N PHE A 103 1.52 -6.86 -10.00
CA PHE A 103 2.36 -7.39 -8.95
C PHE A 103 1.78 -7.01 -7.59
N ALA A 104 2.15 -7.76 -6.59
CA ALA A 104 1.68 -7.55 -5.23
C ALA A 104 2.84 -7.13 -4.33
N GLY A 105 2.57 -6.16 -3.47
CA GLY A 105 3.48 -5.80 -2.38
C GLY A 105 3.02 -6.42 -1.07
N LEU A 106 3.91 -6.38 -0.08
CA LEU A 106 3.64 -6.85 1.27
C LEU A 106 3.48 -5.67 2.23
#